data_7394a2d44d077a17905d443e75fbb588
#
_entry.id   7394a2d44d077a17905d443e75fbb588
#
_cell.length_a   1.000
_cell.length_b   1.000
_cell.length_c   1.000
_cell.angle_alpha   90.00
_cell.angle_beta   90.00
_cell.angle_gamma   90.00
#
_symmetry.space_group_name_H-M   'P 1'
#
loop_
_entity.id
_entity.type
_entity.pdbx_description
1 polymer ?
#
loop_
_entity_poly.entity_id
_entity_poly.type
_entity_poly.pdbx_seq_one_letter_code
_entity_poly.pdbx_strand_id
1 'polypeptide(L)'
;LQNNVAGPQSGAANYNPAAIISGPWNPTYNHQHMLRHLLTGQWGESIPVSSGLYSNTFTYTIPQDLNGVVYDLFDLDVVVFVAEGQQEIITGSKSSMTHIVPSGINLIDLSSTSNMSMPTSFCDNVLTPEITVTNNSNISVDTFEVSYTLNSNSPVSQSVYTPLAAGSSTTITFPTITVPTGTNSLSFSSGTISGTSYIDNVSGNNIATTGNFSTLSPTAFATNHTEGFEGYTLAT
;
A
#
# COMPACT_ATOMS: atom_id res chain seq x y z
N LEU A 1 10.35 10.37 12.23
CA LEU A 1 10.28 10.54 10.77
C LEU A 1 8.87 10.27 10.27
N GLN A 2 8.50 10.80 9.15
CA GLN A 2 7.24 10.51 8.47
C GLN A 2 7.52 10.16 7.02
N ASN A 3 6.86 9.11 6.53
CA ASN A 3 6.90 8.70 5.12
C ASN A 3 5.70 9.30 4.36
N ASN A 4 5.73 9.18 3.05
CA ASN A 4 4.62 9.53 2.14
C ASN A 4 4.10 10.98 2.29
N VAL A 5 4.98 11.93 2.61
CA VAL A 5 4.59 13.34 2.70
C VAL A 5 4.67 13.98 1.32
N ALA A 6 3.54 14.31 0.72
CA ALA A 6 3.49 15.05 -0.54
C ALA A 6 3.91 16.50 -0.33
N GLY A 7 4.79 17.00 -1.19
CA GLY A 7 5.25 18.38 -1.11
C GLY A 7 6.19 18.77 -2.25
N PRO A 8 6.44 20.07 -2.42
CA PRO A 8 7.34 20.54 -3.48
C PRO A 8 8.79 20.16 -3.20
N GLN A 9 9.47 19.66 -4.22
CA GLN A 9 10.90 19.32 -4.17
C GLN A 9 11.67 20.06 -5.26
N SER A 10 12.64 20.87 -4.84
CA SER A 10 13.60 21.50 -5.76
C SER A 10 14.71 20.52 -6.14
N GLY A 11 15.16 20.57 -7.37
CA GLY A 11 16.25 19.73 -7.85
C GLY A 11 15.90 18.25 -8.04
N ALA A 12 14.62 17.88 -8.00
CA ALA A 12 14.17 16.49 -8.22
C ALA A 12 14.69 15.90 -9.54
N ALA A 13 14.91 16.73 -10.56
CA ALA A 13 15.50 16.37 -11.84
C ALA A 13 16.86 15.66 -11.73
N ASN A 14 17.66 16.05 -10.75
CA ASN A 14 19.02 15.54 -10.58
C ASN A 14 19.03 14.10 -10.02
N TYR A 15 17.94 13.70 -9.38
CA TYR A 15 17.83 12.39 -8.70
C TYR A 15 16.83 11.47 -9.39
N ASN A 16 15.78 12.00 -9.96
CA ASN A 16 14.77 11.23 -10.67
C ASN A 16 14.13 12.09 -11.79
N PRO A 17 14.66 12.03 -13.02
CA PRO A 17 14.11 12.79 -14.15
C PRO A 17 12.63 12.51 -14.44
N ALA A 18 12.15 11.30 -14.15
CA ALA A 18 10.74 10.92 -14.35
C ALA A 18 9.80 11.60 -13.35
N ALA A 19 10.31 12.16 -12.26
CA ALA A 19 9.53 12.87 -11.26
C ALA A 19 9.30 14.36 -11.58
N ILE A 20 9.78 14.84 -12.73
CA ILE A 20 9.62 16.24 -13.13
C ILE A 20 8.26 16.44 -13.77
N ILE A 21 7.47 17.33 -13.18
CA ILE A 21 6.18 17.72 -13.75
C ILE A 21 6.29 19.10 -14.43
N SER A 22 7.15 19.99 -13.92
CA SER A 22 7.33 21.34 -14.48
C SER A 22 8.66 21.96 -14.03
N GLY A 23 9.57 22.19 -14.96
CA GLY A 23 10.86 22.82 -14.66
C GLY A 23 11.70 22.04 -13.63
N PRO A 24 12.52 22.71 -12.78
CA PRO A 24 13.30 22.04 -11.75
C PRO A 24 12.49 21.62 -10.51
N TRP A 25 11.18 21.85 -10.51
CA TRP A 25 10.29 21.61 -9.40
C TRP A 25 9.38 20.43 -9.67
N ASN A 26 9.22 19.55 -8.65
CA ASN A 26 8.11 18.61 -8.56
C ASN A 26 7.21 19.06 -7.40
N PRO A 27 6.03 19.63 -7.68
CA PRO A 27 5.12 20.12 -6.64
C PRO A 27 4.45 19.00 -5.83
N THR A 28 4.48 17.77 -6.35
CA THR A 28 3.83 16.58 -5.76
C THR A 28 4.84 15.48 -5.44
N TYR A 29 6.10 15.85 -5.21
CA TYR A 29 7.11 14.87 -4.82
C TYR A 29 6.72 14.19 -3.51
N ASN A 30 6.84 12.87 -3.48
CA ASN A 30 6.54 12.07 -2.29
C ASN A 30 7.82 11.91 -1.45
N HIS A 31 7.92 12.69 -0.38
CA HIS A 31 9.04 12.65 0.54
C HIS A 31 8.96 11.41 1.42
N GLN A 32 10.05 10.65 1.46
CA GLN A 32 10.24 9.56 2.40
C GLN A 32 11.16 10.01 3.53
N HIS A 33 10.94 9.50 4.73
CA HIS A 33 11.75 9.76 5.94
C HIS A 33 11.88 11.25 6.29
N MET A 34 10.82 12.03 6.08
CA MET A 34 10.82 13.44 6.44
C MET A 34 10.98 13.61 7.96
N LEU A 35 11.98 14.41 8.37
CA LEU A 35 12.16 14.73 9.77
C LEU A 35 11.03 15.63 10.27
N ARG A 36 10.29 15.15 11.25
CA ARG A 36 9.15 15.91 11.85
C ARG A 36 9.50 16.55 13.18
N HIS A 37 10.24 15.85 14.04
CA HIS A 37 10.64 16.34 15.35
C HIS A 37 11.90 15.64 15.84
N LEU A 38 12.67 16.35 16.67
CA LEU A 38 13.84 15.82 17.38
C LEU A 38 13.51 15.77 18.88
N LEU A 39 13.28 14.57 19.42
CA LEU A 39 12.88 14.38 20.82
C LEU A 39 13.92 14.88 21.82
N THR A 40 15.20 14.73 21.48
CA THR A 40 16.35 15.11 22.31
C THR A 40 17.04 16.40 21.81
N GLY A 41 16.36 17.16 20.92
CA GLY A 41 16.97 18.31 20.27
C GLY A 41 18.02 17.94 19.22
N GLN A 42 18.60 18.94 18.57
CA GLN A 42 19.50 18.73 17.42
C GLN A 42 20.84 18.07 17.79
N TRP A 43 21.24 18.11 19.05
CA TRP A 43 22.53 17.58 19.53
C TRP A 43 22.38 16.35 20.42
N GLY A 44 21.14 15.87 20.61
CA GLY A 44 20.85 14.73 21.45
C GLY A 44 20.97 15.01 22.96
N GLU A 45 20.89 13.96 23.76
CA GLU A 45 21.15 13.95 25.21
C GLU A 45 22.39 13.14 25.51
N SER A 46 23.15 13.60 26.51
CA SER A 46 24.32 12.86 26.97
C SER A 46 23.90 11.61 27.73
N ILE A 47 24.45 10.47 27.31
CA ILE A 47 24.28 9.18 28.01
C ILE A 47 25.42 9.03 29.02
N PRO A 48 25.13 8.78 30.32
CA PRO A 48 26.18 8.54 31.29
C PRO A 48 26.96 7.27 30.91
N VAL A 49 28.27 7.39 30.83
CA VAL A 49 29.15 6.26 30.53
C VAL A 49 29.29 5.41 31.79
N SER A 50 28.42 4.44 31.96
CA SER A 50 28.49 3.44 33.02
C SER A 50 28.29 2.03 32.43
N SER A 51 28.85 1.02 33.05
CA SER A 51 28.57 -0.35 32.64
C SER A 51 27.13 -0.71 32.96
N GLY A 52 26.40 -1.27 31.98
CA GLY A 52 25.04 -1.75 32.15
C GLY A 52 24.07 -1.23 31.12
N LEU A 53 22.78 -1.40 31.39
CA LEU A 53 21.68 -0.96 30.53
C LEU A 53 21.35 0.52 30.85
N TYR A 54 21.36 1.36 29.82
CA TYR A 54 20.78 2.69 29.89
C TYR A 54 19.35 2.63 29.34
N SER A 55 18.40 3.21 30.08
CA SER A 55 17.01 3.33 29.67
C SER A 55 16.50 4.73 29.98
N ASN A 56 15.81 5.34 29.03
CA ASN A 56 15.13 6.64 29.22
C ASN A 56 13.79 6.64 28.48
N THR A 57 12.86 7.47 28.96
CA THR A 57 11.54 7.63 28.36
C THR A 57 11.35 9.09 27.95
N PHE A 58 10.97 9.30 26.69
CA PHE A 58 10.68 10.62 26.16
C PHE A 58 9.19 10.72 25.88
N THR A 59 8.61 11.88 26.18
CA THR A 59 7.22 12.19 25.89
C THR A 59 7.15 13.38 24.93
N TYR A 60 6.35 13.25 23.89
CA TYR A 60 6.10 14.32 22.92
C TYR A 60 4.64 14.33 22.52
N THR A 61 4.01 15.50 22.61
CA THR A 61 2.65 15.68 22.12
C THR A 61 2.73 16.06 20.65
N ILE A 62 2.24 15.17 19.78
CA ILE A 62 2.23 15.40 18.34
C ILE A 62 1.17 16.47 18.04
N PRO A 63 1.53 17.62 17.45
CA PRO A 63 0.56 18.62 17.03
C PRO A 63 -0.23 18.13 15.80
N GLN A 64 -1.32 18.82 15.48
CA GLN A 64 -2.11 18.50 14.31
C GLN A 64 -1.31 18.63 13.01
N ASP A 65 -0.49 19.64 12.90
CA ASP A 65 0.40 19.88 11.77
C ASP A 65 1.73 20.50 12.19
N LEU A 66 2.69 20.51 11.29
CA LEU A 66 3.92 21.28 11.36
C LEU A 66 4.07 22.09 10.07
N ASN A 67 3.97 23.41 10.17
CA ASN A 67 4.03 24.34 9.03
C ASN A 67 3.01 24.02 7.94
N GLY A 68 1.78 23.68 8.32
CA GLY A 68 0.70 23.34 7.40
C GLY A 68 0.77 21.93 6.82
N VAL A 69 1.75 21.11 7.23
CA VAL A 69 1.83 19.69 6.84
C VAL A 69 1.29 18.84 7.99
N VAL A 70 0.17 18.18 7.76
CA VAL A 70 -0.49 17.32 8.75
C VAL A 70 0.39 16.12 9.09
N TYR A 71 0.31 15.67 10.34
CA TYR A 71 0.93 14.41 10.76
C TYR A 71 0.03 13.24 10.38
N ASP A 72 0.58 12.29 9.64
CA ASP A 72 -0.03 10.97 9.50
C ASP A 72 0.56 10.05 10.56
N LEU A 73 -0.27 9.69 11.54
CA LEU A 73 0.17 8.88 12.67
C LEU A 73 0.58 7.47 12.28
N PHE A 74 0.00 6.93 11.22
CA PHE A 74 0.28 5.57 10.75
C PHE A 74 1.57 5.48 9.94
N ASP A 75 2.02 6.61 9.39
CA ASP A 75 3.27 6.71 8.62
C ASP A 75 4.44 7.28 9.45
N LEU A 76 4.33 7.28 10.78
CA LEU A 76 5.38 7.76 11.67
C LEU A 76 6.32 6.65 12.11
N ASP A 77 7.62 6.93 12.02
CA ASP A 77 8.68 6.11 12.56
C ASP A 77 9.46 6.85 13.64
N VAL A 78 9.86 6.13 14.67
CA VAL A 78 10.85 6.58 15.65
C VAL A 78 12.22 6.05 15.26
N VAL A 79 13.18 6.95 15.13
CA VAL A 79 14.58 6.59 14.85
C VAL A 79 15.43 7.05 16.00
N VAL A 80 16.25 6.16 16.50
CA VAL A 80 17.22 6.43 17.58
C VAL A 80 18.60 6.08 17.06
N PHE A 81 19.57 6.94 17.35
CA PHE A 81 20.97 6.63 17.12
C PHE A 81 21.81 7.13 18.29
N VAL A 82 22.91 6.43 18.53
CA VAL A 82 23.91 6.76 19.53
C VAL A 82 25.15 7.23 18.78
N ALA A 83 25.67 8.38 19.20
CA ALA A 83 26.86 8.95 18.59
C ALA A 83 27.94 9.21 19.65
N GLU A 84 29.20 9.12 19.23
CA GLU A 84 30.33 9.61 19.99
C GLU A 84 30.63 11.05 19.57
N GLY A 85 30.44 11.98 20.51
CA GLY A 85 30.47 13.40 20.19
C GLY A 85 29.37 13.79 19.19
N GLN A 86 29.68 14.67 18.24
CA GLN A 86 28.74 15.19 17.26
C GLN A 86 29.02 14.68 15.83
N GLN A 87 29.88 13.72 15.66
CA GLN A 87 30.42 13.36 14.34
C GLN A 87 30.31 11.88 13.97
N GLU A 88 30.34 10.98 14.93
CA GLU A 88 30.38 9.55 14.67
C GLU A 88 29.13 8.85 15.20
N ILE A 89 28.39 8.17 14.33
CA ILE A 89 27.24 7.34 14.72
C ILE A 89 27.78 5.93 15.01
N ILE A 90 27.67 5.51 16.28
CA ILE A 90 28.10 4.19 16.74
C ILE A 90 27.06 3.13 16.38
N THR A 91 25.78 3.42 16.61
CA THR A 91 24.67 2.51 16.34
C THR A 91 23.35 3.26 16.21
N GLY A 92 22.37 2.60 15.63
CA GLY A 92 21.03 3.14 15.51
C GLY A 92 19.98 2.06 15.33
N SER A 93 18.74 2.41 15.62
CA SER A 93 17.57 1.56 15.42
C SER A 93 16.39 2.39 14.97
N LYS A 94 15.50 1.74 14.23
CA LYS A 94 14.22 2.30 13.79
C LYS A 94 13.09 1.40 14.27
N SER A 95 12.00 2.00 14.70
CA SER A 95 10.77 1.31 15.04
C SER A 95 9.57 2.08 14.51
N SER A 96 8.61 1.39 13.95
CA SER A 96 7.29 1.95 13.68
C SER A 96 6.54 2.16 15.01
N MET A 97 5.62 3.11 15.03
CA MET A 97 4.84 3.40 16.22
C MET A 97 3.78 2.32 16.47
N THR A 98 3.61 1.96 17.72
CA THR A 98 2.44 1.18 18.15
C THR A 98 1.33 2.16 18.56
N HIS A 99 0.18 2.06 17.91
CA HIS A 99 -0.95 2.92 18.19
C HIS A 99 -1.84 2.30 19.27
N ILE A 100 -2.06 3.05 20.34
CA ILE A 100 -3.06 2.71 21.34
C ILE A 100 -4.22 3.69 21.15
N VAL A 101 -5.34 3.17 20.67
CA VAL A 101 -6.56 3.97 20.49
C VAL A 101 -7.21 4.17 21.85
N PRO A 102 -7.43 5.41 22.29
CA PRO A 102 -8.15 5.66 23.54
C PRO A 102 -9.55 5.02 23.51
N SER A 103 -10.00 4.58 24.68
CA SER A 103 -11.37 4.04 24.81
C SER A 103 -12.41 5.07 24.33
N GLY A 104 -13.34 4.63 23.50
CA GLY A 104 -14.40 5.48 22.93
C GLY A 104 -14.06 6.17 21.62
N ILE A 105 -12.84 5.98 21.09
CA ILE A 105 -12.50 6.40 19.72
C ILE A 105 -12.57 5.20 18.79
N ASN A 106 -13.39 5.30 17.75
CA ASN A 106 -13.49 4.30 16.71
C ASN A 106 -12.54 4.67 15.56
N LEU A 107 -11.54 3.86 15.34
CA LEU A 107 -10.73 3.89 14.12
C LEU A 107 -11.27 2.84 13.16
N ILE A 108 -11.58 3.26 11.95
CA ILE A 108 -12.00 2.39 10.86
C ILE A 108 -10.84 2.27 9.88
N ASP A 109 -10.47 1.05 9.58
CA ASP A 109 -9.42 0.72 8.61
C ASP A 109 -9.75 -0.64 7.98
N LEU A 110 -10.12 -0.63 6.72
CA LEU A 110 -10.29 -1.82 5.90
C LEU A 110 -9.11 -1.91 4.94
N SER A 111 -8.45 -3.03 4.90
CA SER A 111 -7.41 -3.27 3.90
C SER A 111 -7.79 -4.37 2.92
N SER A 112 -7.24 -4.28 1.72
CA SER A 112 -7.50 -5.22 0.65
C SER A 112 -6.24 -5.98 0.27
N THR A 113 -6.39 -7.29 0.05
CA THR A 113 -5.35 -8.11 -0.59
C THR A 113 -5.97 -8.93 -1.72
N SER A 114 -5.23 -9.08 -2.81
CA SER A 114 -5.61 -10.01 -3.88
C SER A 114 -4.92 -11.35 -3.63
N ASN A 115 -5.71 -12.40 -3.44
CA ASN A 115 -5.21 -13.78 -3.33
C ASN A 115 -5.09 -14.46 -4.70
N MET A 116 -5.42 -13.76 -5.77
CA MET A 116 -5.39 -14.30 -7.12
C MET A 116 -3.95 -14.40 -7.61
N SER A 117 -3.43 -15.62 -7.67
CA SER A 117 -2.18 -15.90 -8.37
C SER A 117 -2.48 -15.97 -9.87
N MET A 118 -2.24 -14.87 -10.58
CA MET A 118 -2.45 -14.81 -12.02
C MET A 118 -1.23 -15.37 -12.75
N PRO A 119 -1.40 -16.41 -13.59
CA PRO A 119 -0.34 -16.79 -14.52
C PRO A 119 -0.09 -15.64 -15.51
N THR A 120 1.14 -15.51 -15.99
CA THR A 120 1.50 -14.44 -16.94
C THR A 120 0.66 -14.50 -18.23
N SER A 121 0.19 -15.69 -18.60
CA SER A 121 -0.74 -15.90 -19.71
C SER A 121 -1.61 -17.14 -19.48
N PHE A 122 -2.84 -17.11 -19.97
CA PHE A 122 -3.77 -18.24 -19.96
C PHE A 122 -4.68 -18.23 -21.19
N CYS A 123 -5.14 -19.42 -21.57
CA CYS A 123 -5.96 -19.60 -22.78
C CYS A 123 -7.47 -19.47 -22.50
N ASP A 124 -7.88 -19.56 -21.26
CA ASP A 124 -9.26 -19.37 -20.87
C ASP A 124 -9.53 -17.86 -20.69
N ASN A 125 -10.60 -17.37 -21.32
CA ASN A 125 -11.00 -15.98 -21.19
C ASN A 125 -12.02 -15.75 -20.06
N VAL A 126 -12.15 -16.70 -19.16
CA VAL A 126 -13.09 -16.66 -18.04
C VAL A 126 -12.35 -16.53 -16.72
N LEU A 127 -12.74 -15.57 -15.90
CA LEU A 127 -12.12 -15.28 -14.62
C LEU A 127 -13.17 -15.05 -13.54
N THR A 128 -12.93 -15.56 -12.35
CA THR A 128 -13.75 -15.28 -11.17
C THR A 128 -12.95 -14.37 -10.23
N PRO A 129 -13.24 -13.04 -10.18
CA PRO A 129 -12.51 -12.13 -9.34
C PRO A 129 -12.73 -12.42 -7.86
N GLU A 130 -11.64 -12.34 -7.07
CA GLU A 130 -11.67 -12.59 -5.62
C GLU A 130 -10.78 -11.59 -4.88
N ILE A 131 -11.30 -11.06 -3.77
CA ILE A 131 -10.60 -10.14 -2.89
C ILE A 131 -10.71 -10.62 -1.45
N THR A 132 -9.64 -10.51 -0.69
CA THR A 132 -9.69 -10.64 0.77
C THR A 132 -9.66 -9.25 1.40
N VAL A 133 -10.65 -8.99 2.25
CA VAL A 133 -10.74 -7.76 3.05
C VAL A 133 -10.43 -8.09 4.49
N THR A 134 -9.56 -7.31 5.08
CA THR A 134 -9.20 -7.39 6.51
C THR A 134 -9.69 -6.14 7.22
N ASN A 135 -10.36 -6.34 8.35
CA ASN A 135 -10.75 -5.25 9.22
C ASN A 135 -9.65 -5.00 10.26
N ASN A 136 -8.81 -4.00 10.01
CA ASN A 136 -7.77 -3.54 10.94
C ASN A 136 -8.32 -2.55 11.99
N SER A 137 -9.62 -2.24 11.94
CA SER A 137 -10.28 -1.35 12.89
C SER A 137 -10.23 -1.90 14.31
N ASN A 138 -10.47 -1.04 15.29
CA ASN A 138 -10.65 -1.45 16.68
C ASN A 138 -12.09 -1.85 17.03
N ILE A 139 -13.00 -1.78 16.06
CA ILE A 139 -14.40 -2.18 16.17
C ILE A 139 -14.83 -3.08 15.00
N SER A 140 -15.97 -3.75 15.15
CA SER A 140 -16.62 -4.44 14.03
C SER A 140 -17.11 -3.44 12.98
N VAL A 141 -16.95 -3.77 11.71
CA VAL A 141 -17.53 -3.04 10.57
C VAL A 141 -18.70 -3.85 10.04
N ASP A 142 -19.91 -3.33 10.23
CA ASP A 142 -21.14 -4.08 9.95
C ASP A 142 -21.47 -4.14 8.46
N THR A 143 -21.05 -3.10 7.72
CA THR A 143 -21.29 -3.01 6.28
C THR A 143 -20.10 -2.34 5.60
N PHE A 144 -19.72 -2.88 4.45
CA PHE A 144 -18.66 -2.30 3.62
C PHE A 144 -18.91 -2.60 2.14
N GLU A 145 -18.22 -1.89 1.26
CA GLU A 145 -18.28 -2.10 -0.17
C GLU A 145 -16.95 -2.65 -0.68
N VAL A 146 -17.03 -3.58 -1.61
CA VAL A 146 -15.89 -4.06 -2.38
C VAL A 146 -16.15 -3.83 -3.85
N SER A 147 -15.09 -3.56 -4.60
CA SER A 147 -15.19 -3.44 -6.05
C SER A 147 -13.99 -4.05 -6.74
N TYR A 148 -14.18 -4.40 -8.01
CA TYR A 148 -13.07 -4.68 -8.91
C TYR A 148 -13.17 -3.79 -10.16
N THR A 149 -12.01 -3.54 -10.75
CA THR A 149 -11.88 -2.84 -12.03
C THR A 149 -11.02 -3.67 -12.95
N LEU A 150 -11.58 -4.10 -14.08
CA LEU A 150 -10.84 -4.77 -15.15
C LEU A 150 -10.34 -3.72 -16.14
N ASN A 151 -9.03 -3.61 -16.29
CA ASN A 151 -8.38 -2.58 -17.12
C ASN A 151 -8.80 -1.16 -16.69
N SER A 152 -9.25 -0.34 -17.63
CA SER A 152 -9.76 1.01 -17.39
C SER A 152 -11.28 1.10 -17.45
N ASN A 153 -11.99 -0.01 -17.25
CA ASN A 153 -13.45 -0.02 -17.24
C ASN A 153 -14.00 0.62 -15.96
N SER A 154 -15.30 0.87 -15.93
CA SER A 154 -15.97 1.30 -14.70
C SER A 154 -15.88 0.20 -13.63
N PRO A 155 -15.67 0.56 -12.35
CA PRO A 155 -15.69 -0.39 -11.25
C PRO A 155 -17.03 -1.14 -11.18
N VAL A 156 -16.94 -2.42 -10.82
CA VAL A 156 -18.11 -3.25 -10.47
C VAL A 156 -18.09 -3.45 -8.97
N SER A 157 -19.08 -2.89 -8.28
CA SER A 157 -19.18 -2.87 -6.82
C SER A 157 -20.16 -3.91 -6.29
N GLN A 158 -19.90 -4.37 -5.07
CA GLN A 158 -20.75 -5.23 -4.27
C GLN A 158 -20.74 -4.76 -2.82
N SER A 159 -21.93 -4.55 -2.25
CA SER A 159 -22.09 -4.26 -0.83
C SER A 159 -22.10 -5.55 -0.01
N VAL A 160 -21.37 -5.56 1.09
CA VAL A 160 -21.30 -6.67 2.05
C VAL A 160 -22.01 -6.23 3.33
N TYR A 161 -23.00 -6.99 3.76
CA TYR A 161 -23.83 -6.70 4.94
C TYR A 161 -23.56 -7.68 6.09
N THR A 162 -22.50 -8.48 5.98
CA THR A 162 -22.08 -9.38 7.05
C THR A 162 -21.04 -8.66 7.91
N PRO A 163 -21.29 -8.52 9.23
CA PRO A 163 -20.33 -7.88 10.11
C PRO A 163 -18.96 -8.55 10.08
N LEU A 164 -17.92 -7.76 9.93
CA LEU A 164 -16.54 -8.20 9.98
C LEU A 164 -15.92 -7.72 11.30
N ALA A 165 -15.63 -8.66 12.20
CA ALA A 165 -15.08 -8.33 13.51
C ALA A 165 -13.69 -7.67 13.39
N ALA A 166 -13.32 -6.88 14.41
CA ALA A 166 -12.00 -6.29 14.51
C ALA A 166 -10.89 -7.36 14.40
N GLY A 167 -9.90 -7.11 13.58
CA GLY A 167 -8.78 -8.04 13.32
C GLY A 167 -9.12 -9.25 12.46
N SER A 168 -10.35 -9.38 11.97
CA SER A 168 -10.78 -10.51 11.13
C SER A 168 -10.66 -10.20 9.64
N SER A 169 -10.58 -11.26 8.84
CA SER A 169 -10.56 -11.17 7.37
C SER A 169 -11.70 -11.99 6.79
N THR A 170 -12.17 -11.57 5.62
CA THR A 170 -13.15 -12.31 4.83
C THR A 170 -12.78 -12.25 3.36
N THR A 171 -13.08 -13.32 2.63
CA THR A 171 -12.88 -13.39 1.19
C THR A 171 -14.22 -13.21 0.48
N ILE A 172 -14.24 -12.29 -0.48
CA ILE A 172 -15.41 -11.99 -1.29
C ILE A 172 -15.12 -12.42 -2.73
N THR A 173 -15.99 -13.24 -3.27
CA THR A 173 -15.92 -13.75 -4.64
C THR A 173 -17.00 -13.05 -5.48
N PHE A 174 -16.60 -12.46 -6.58
CA PHE A 174 -17.52 -11.85 -7.54
C PHE A 174 -18.02 -12.87 -8.56
N PRO A 175 -19.09 -12.55 -9.28
CA PRO A 175 -19.51 -13.35 -10.43
C PRO A 175 -18.40 -13.49 -11.45
N THR A 176 -18.37 -14.63 -12.11
CA THR A 176 -17.44 -14.93 -13.20
C THR A 176 -17.59 -13.93 -14.35
N ILE A 177 -16.49 -13.46 -14.88
CA ILE A 177 -16.43 -12.45 -15.96
C ILE A 177 -15.68 -13.00 -17.16
N THR A 178 -15.96 -12.42 -18.33
CA THR A 178 -15.16 -12.65 -19.54
C THR A 178 -14.09 -11.56 -19.64
N VAL A 179 -12.85 -11.99 -19.83
CA VAL A 179 -11.68 -11.12 -19.97
C VAL A 179 -11.33 -10.97 -21.44
N PRO A 180 -11.07 -9.75 -21.96
CA PRO A 180 -10.64 -9.54 -23.33
C PRO A 180 -9.31 -10.24 -23.63
N THR A 181 -9.10 -10.63 -24.89
CA THR A 181 -7.80 -11.14 -25.35
C THR A 181 -6.74 -10.02 -25.29
N GLY A 182 -5.50 -10.40 -25.00
CA GLY A 182 -4.39 -9.47 -24.86
C GLY A 182 -4.02 -9.18 -23.41
N THR A 183 -3.30 -8.11 -23.19
CA THR A 183 -2.82 -7.73 -21.85
C THR A 183 -3.93 -7.09 -21.04
N ASN A 184 -4.14 -7.59 -19.84
CA ASN A 184 -5.15 -7.16 -18.90
C ASN A 184 -4.54 -6.86 -17.53
N SER A 185 -5.24 -6.05 -16.74
CA SER A 185 -4.96 -5.79 -15.34
C SER A 185 -6.26 -5.83 -14.55
N LEU A 186 -6.20 -6.31 -13.32
CA LEU A 186 -7.32 -6.33 -12.41
C LEU A 186 -6.91 -5.65 -11.12
N SER A 187 -7.69 -4.68 -10.70
CA SER A 187 -7.53 -4.00 -9.41
C SER A 187 -8.79 -4.19 -8.58
N PHE A 188 -8.60 -4.25 -7.28
CA PHE A 188 -9.66 -4.37 -6.30
C PHE A 188 -9.60 -3.19 -5.35
N SER A 189 -10.74 -2.84 -4.77
CA SER A 189 -10.77 -1.92 -3.65
C SER A 189 -11.83 -2.32 -2.64
N SER A 190 -11.57 -2.01 -1.37
CA SER A 190 -12.55 -2.03 -0.30
C SER A 190 -12.76 -0.63 0.25
N GLY A 191 -13.88 -0.40 0.90
CA GLY A 191 -14.16 0.89 1.51
C GLY A 191 -15.44 0.86 2.31
N THR A 192 -15.70 1.97 3.01
CA THR A 192 -16.96 2.16 3.72
C THR A 192 -18.07 2.51 2.74
N ILE A 193 -19.28 2.07 3.02
CA ILE A 193 -20.46 2.41 2.19
C ILE A 193 -20.72 3.92 2.31
N SER A 194 -20.87 4.58 1.16
CA SER A 194 -21.22 6.00 1.10
C SER A 194 -22.50 6.28 1.89
N GLY A 195 -22.48 7.30 2.74
CA GLY A 195 -23.59 7.68 3.61
C GLY A 195 -23.64 7.01 4.98
N THR A 196 -22.67 6.13 5.29
CA THR A 196 -22.44 5.67 6.66
C THR A 196 -21.59 6.67 7.43
N SER A 197 -21.66 6.66 8.76
CA SER A 197 -20.82 7.50 9.63
C SER A 197 -19.38 6.98 9.76
N TYR A 198 -19.06 5.89 9.09
CA TYR A 198 -17.72 5.32 9.11
C TYR A 198 -16.87 5.92 7.99
N ILE A 199 -15.74 6.47 8.37
CA ILE A 199 -14.73 6.96 7.43
C ILE A 199 -13.50 6.09 7.62
N ASP A 200 -13.02 5.49 6.53
CA ASP A 200 -11.76 4.77 6.55
C ASP A 200 -10.59 5.73 6.78
N ASN A 201 -9.86 5.51 7.86
CA ASN A 201 -8.79 6.40 8.29
C ASN A 201 -7.46 6.12 7.57
N VAL A 202 -7.33 4.95 6.89
CA VAL A 202 -6.11 4.52 6.21
C VAL A 202 -6.42 4.07 4.78
N SER A 203 -6.96 4.95 3.97
CA SER A 203 -7.43 4.63 2.61
C SER A 203 -6.34 4.14 1.64
N GLY A 204 -5.07 4.31 1.98
CA GLY A 204 -3.94 3.88 1.15
C GLY A 204 -3.76 2.36 1.03
N ASN A 205 -4.31 1.56 1.96
CA ASN A 205 -4.25 0.10 1.97
C ASN A 205 -5.52 -0.58 1.43
N ASN A 206 -6.47 0.21 0.95
CA ASN A 206 -7.76 -0.27 0.45
C ASN A 206 -7.70 -0.86 -0.96
N ILE A 207 -6.58 -0.71 -1.65
CA ILE A 207 -6.42 -1.11 -3.05
C ILE A 207 -5.46 -2.30 -3.15
N ALA A 208 -5.87 -3.32 -3.90
CA ALA A 208 -5.03 -4.45 -4.27
C ALA A 208 -5.02 -4.66 -5.78
N THR A 209 -3.90 -5.08 -6.34
CA THR A 209 -3.76 -5.34 -7.78
C THR A 209 -3.19 -6.72 -8.03
N THR A 210 -3.59 -7.36 -9.13
CA THR A 210 -3.04 -8.67 -9.55
C THR A 210 -1.74 -8.56 -10.34
N GLY A 211 -1.33 -7.34 -10.74
CA GLY A 211 -0.36 -7.16 -11.80
C GLY A 211 -0.95 -7.42 -13.19
N ASN A 212 -0.11 -7.31 -14.21
CA ASN A 212 -0.53 -7.55 -15.59
C ASN A 212 -0.52 -9.06 -15.91
N PHE A 213 -1.54 -9.48 -16.65
CA PHE A 213 -1.67 -10.85 -17.18
C PHE A 213 -2.17 -10.81 -18.64
N SER A 214 -1.93 -11.87 -19.40
CA SER A 214 -2.34 -11.95 -20.80
C SER A 214 -3.34 -13.09 -21.01
N THR A 215 -4.44 -12.77 -21.71
CA THR A 215 -5.39 -13.75 -22.17
C THR A 215 -5.13 -14.02 -23.64
N LEU A 216 -4.84 -15.26 -23.99
CA LEU A 216 -4.59 -15.67 -25.36
C LEU A 216 -5.92 -15.85 -26.10
N SER A 217 -5.93 -15.52 -27.39
CA SER A 217 -7.09 -15.81 -28.23
C SER A 217 -7.26 -17.32 -28.34
N PRO A 218 -8.43 -17.89 -28.08
CA PRO A 218 -8.73 -19.26 -28.43
C PRO A 218 -8.91 -19.35 -29.94
N THR A 219 -7.85 -19.11 -30.72
CA THR A 219 -7.88 -19.39 -32.15
C THR A 219 -7.94 -20.90 -32.27
N ALA A 220 -9.14 -21.43 -32.50
CA ALA A 220 -9.27 -22.80 -32.95
C ALA A 220 -8.45 -22.90 -34.25
N PHE A 221 -7.44 -23.75 -34.25
CA PHE A 221 -6.81 -24.16 -35.52
C PHE A 221 -7.91 -24.64 -36.43
N ALA A 222 -7.91 -24.16 -37.66
CA ALA A 222 -8.82 -24.69 -38.66
C ALA A 222 -8.67 -26.22 -38.69
N THR A 223 -9.77 -26.94 -38.78
CA THR A 223 -9.80 -28.42 -38.77
C THR A 223 -8.90 -29.09 -39.83
N ASN A 224 -8.31 -28.29 -40.73
CA ASN A 224 -7.39 -28.70 -41.79
C ASN A 224 -5.96 -28.18 -41.57
N HIS A 225 -5.57 -27.88 -40.32
CA HIS A 225 -4.19 -27.52 -40.03
C HIS A 225 -3.31 -28.73 -40.18
N THR A 226 -2.49 -28.75 -41.24
CA THR A 226 -1.46 -29.75 -41.46
C THR A 226 -0.15 -29.17 -40.99
N GLU A 227 0.39 -29.68 -39.88
CA GLU A 227 1.74 -29.38 -39.43
C GLU A 227 2.72 -30.10 -40.33
N GLY A 228 3.39 -29.37 -41.21
CA GLY A 228 4.54 -29.88 -41.96
C GLY A 228 5.79 -29.76 -41.09
N PHE A 229 6.20 -30.82 -40.43
CA PHE A 229 7.45 -30.89 -39.68
C PHE A 229 8.72 -30.86 -40.53
N GLU A 230 8.58 -30.67 -41.87
CA GLU A 230 9.69 -30.70 -42.83
C GLU A 230 10.66 -29.53 -42.69
N GLY A 231 10.33 -28.51 -41.84
CA GLY A 231 11.18 -27.35 -41.60
C GLY A 231 12.19 -27.49 -40.44
N TYR A 232 12.16 -28.58 -39.70
CA TYR A 232 13.07 -28.81 -38.60
C TYR A 232 14.30 -29.57 -39.02
N THR A 233 15.42 -28.88 -39.23
CA THR A 233 16.74 -29.51 -39.35
C THR A 233 17.20 -29.91 -37.95
N LEU A 234 17.30 -31.20 -37.69
CA LEU A 234 18.00 -31.70 -36.51
C LEU A 234 19.45 -31.24 -36.60
N ALA A 235 19.87 -30.38 -35.60
CA ALA A 235 21.28 -30.08 -35.43
C ALA A 235 22.01 -31.39 -35.09
N THR A 236 22.93 -31.80 -35.96
CA THR A 236 23.86 -32.90 -35.74
C THR A 236 25.01 -32.47 -34.88
#